data_855b090774d95a15a8f4376b860ff747
#
_entry.id   855b090774d95a15a8f4376b860ff747
#
_cell.length_a   1.000
_cell.length_b   1.000
_cell.length_c   1.000
_cell.angle_alpha   90.00
_cell.angle_beta   90.00
_cell.angle_gamma   90.00
#
_symmetry.space_group_name_H-M   'P 1'
#
loop_
_entity.id
_entity.type
_entity.pdbx_description
1 polymer ?
#
loop_
_entity_poly.entity_id
_entity_poly.type
_entity_poly.pdbx_seq_one_letter_code
_entity_poly.pdbx_strand_id
1 'polypeptide(L)'
;MGEVVEYASGEELTDRVVECLRGGGVVLLPTDTVYGLAAHPLCPDETRARLFAMKRRPVERNLPILVSSTRDIIGLGAVLNEPARRLLAAFSPGPLTVALGLDQARAPSWLAGRVEVGVRIPADESLLEILRVTGPLLVTSANLHAQATPESAGSVLSVLDGEPDLVVDGGVRPTVPSTLVNCNLSPPVVEREGVVPREAIEKVLG
;
A
#
# COMPACT_ATOMS: atom_id res chain seq x y z
N MET A 1 17.56 -16.59 -0.69
CA MET A 1 16.15 -16.64 -0.22
C MET A 1 16.07 -15.70 0.98
N GLY A 2 15.22 -14.68 0.90
CA GLY A 2 14.98 -13.77 2.02
C GLY A 2 14.57 -14.54 3.26
N GLU A 3 14.80 -13.95 4.44
CA GLU A 3 14.35 -14.53 5.71
C GLU A 3 12.82 -14.65 5.71
N VAL A 4 12.30 -15.76 6.22
CA VAL A 4 10.86 -16.00 6.38
C VAL A 4 10.50 -15.97 7.85
N VAL A 5 9.53 -15.12 8.22
CA VAL A 5 8.97 -15.05 9.58
C VAL A 5 7.47 -15.30 9.53
N GLU A 6 6.93 -15.92 10.58
CA GLU A 6 5.48 -16.11 10.67
C GLU A 6 4.79 -14.80 11.04
N TYR A 7 3.61 -14.59 10.44
CA TYR A 7 2.75 -13.48 10.79
C TYR A 7 2.17 -13.68 12.21
N ALA A 8 2.51 -12.79 13.10
CA ALA A 8 1.99 -12.73 14.45
C ALA A 8 1.69 -11.26 14.82
N SER A 9 0.81 -11.04 15.78
CA SER A 9 0.71 -9.73 16.44
C SER A 9 1.80 -9.61 17.48
N GLY A 10 2.43 -8.43 17.62
CA GLY A 10 3.35 -8.13 18.68
C GLY A 10 4.65 -7.45 18.22
N GLU A 11 5.44 -7.05 19.24
CA GLU A 11 6.64 -6.24 19.05
C GLU A 11 7.72 -6.94 18.21
N GLU A 12 7.90 -8.25 18.38
CA GLU A 12 8.96 -9.00 17.67
C GLU A 12 8.81 -8.95 16.15
N LEU A 13 7.60 -9.19 15.61
CA LEU A 13 7.35 -9.07 14.18
C LEU A 13 7.51 -7.62 13.72
N THR A 14 6.96 -6.67 14.49
CA THR A 14 7.06 -5.25 14.17
C THR A 14 8.52 -4.82 14.09
N ASP A 15 9.35 -5.16 15.06
CA ASP A 15 10.77 -4.80 15.09
C ASP A 15 11.54 -5.38 13.90
N ARG A 16 11.31 -6.64 13.56
CA ARG A 16 11.95 -7.30 12.41
C ARG A 16 11.62 -6.60 11.09
N VAL A 17 10.33 -6.29 10.88
CA VAL A 17 9.87 -5.59 9.67
C VAL A 17 10.42 -4.16 9.63
N VAL A 18 10.38 -3.44 10.75
CA VAL A 18 10.89 -2.06 10.87
C VAL A 18 12.39 -2.01 10.60
N GLU A 19 13.17 -2.95 11.17
CA GLU A 19 14.62 -3.05 10.93
C GLU A 19 14.93 -3.25 9.44
N CYS A 20 14.27 -4.22 8.80
CA CYS A 20 14.44 -4.49 7.37
C CYS A 20 14.10 -3.25 6.51
N LEU A 21 12.94 -2.62 6.74
CA LEU A 21 12.49 -1.46 5.98
C LEU A 21 13.41 -0.24 6.19
N ARG A 22 13.86 0.03 7.42
CA ARG A 22 14.80 1.11 7.73
C ARG A 22 16.19 0.86 7.19
N GLY A 23 16.59 -0.41 7.10
CA GLY A 23 17.81 -0.86 6.43
C GLY A 23 17.76 -0.74 4.90
N GLY A 24 16.63 -0.28 4.34
CA GLY A 24 16.45 -0.13 2.90
C GLY A 24 16.03 -1.41 2.20
N GLY A 25 15.53 -2.41 2.94
CA GLY A 25 15.03 -3.66 2.38
C GLY A 25 13.62 -3.55 1.78
N VAL A 26 13.25 -4.60 1.02
CA VAL A 26 11.89 -4.86 0.54
C VAL A 26 11.29 -5.98 1.36
N VAL A 27 10.09 -5.77 1.89
CA VAL A 27 9.37 -6.76 2.69
C VAL A 27 8.12 -7.24 1.97
N LEU A 28 7.92 -8.56 1.90
CA LEU A 28 6.64 -9.15 1.52
C LEU A 28 5.75 -9.23 2.77
N LEU A 29 4.59 -8.56 2.72
CA LEU A 29 3.65 -8.46 3.84
C LEU A 29 2.26 -8.98 3.44
N PRO A 30 1.59 -9.76 4.31
CA PRO A 30 0.15 -9.97 4.18
C PRO A 30 -0.61 -8.66 4.48
N THR A 31 -1.76 -8.50 3.87
CA THR A 31 -2.70 -7.40 4.21
C THR A 31 -4.12 -7.95 4.33
N ASP A 32 -5.06 -7.11 4.70
CA ASP A 32 -6.50 -7.42 4.72
C ASP A 32 -7.11 -7.66 3.32
N THR A 33 -6.34 -7.45 2.23
CA THR A 33 -6.78 -7.73 0.85
C THR A 33 -5.89 -8.76 0.17
N VAL A 34 -4.68 -8.39 -0.21
CA VAL A 34 -3.74 -9.23 -0.95
C VAL A 34 -2.35 -9.08 -0.34
N TYR A 35 -1.45 -10.01 -0.61
CA TYR A 35 -0.03 -9.81 -0.30
C TYR A 35 0.52 -8.56 -1.00
N GLY A 36 1.36 -7.81 -0.29
CA GLY A 36 2.01 -6.61 -0.78
C GLY A 36 3.53 -6.62 -0.64
N LEU A 37 4.22 -6.03 -1.59
CA LEU A 37 5.63 -5.67 -1.46
C LEU A 37 5.73 -4.26 -0.91
N ALA A 38 6.43 -4.10 0.21
CA ALA A 38 6.60 -2.85 0.94
C ALA A 38 8.05 -2.38 0.90
N ALA A 39 8.24 -1.06 0.79
CA ALA A 39 9.51 -0.39 0.97
C ALA A 39 9.32 0.94 1.70
N HIS A 40 10.32 1.37 2.46
CA HIS A 40 10.30 2.68 3.10
C HIS A 40 10.42 3.80 2.04
N PRO A 41 9.70 4.93 2.14
CA PRO A 41 9.76 6.01 1.15
C PRO A 41 11.16 6.60 0.94
N LEU A 42 11.98 6.58 1.99
CA LEU A 42 13.37 7.06 1.98
C LEU A 42 14.40 5.95 1.73
N CYS A 43 13.96 4.79 1.22
CA CYS A 43 14.89 3.73 0.83
C CYS A 43 15.78 4.19 -0.34
N PRO A 44 16.97 3.57 -0.53
CA PRO A 44 17.81 3.81 -1.68
C PRO A 44 17.05 3.64 -3.01
N ASP A 45 17.47 4.36 -4.05
CA ASP A 45 16.85 4.26 -5.39
C ASP A 45 16.99 2.85 -5.97
N GLU A 46 18.07 2.14 -5.65
CA GLU A 46 18.29 0.73 -6.01
C GLU A 46 17.21 -0.19 -5.43
N THR A 47 16.79 0.03 -4.17
CA THR A 47 15.71 -0.73 -3.53
C THR A 47 14.41 -0.52 -4.25
N ARG A 48 14.10 0.73 -4.60
CA ARG A 48 12.89 1.07 -5.35
C ARG A 48 12.92 0.46 -6.74
N ALA A 49 14.05 0.56 -7.45
CA ALA A 49 14.25 -0.07 -8.75
C ALA A 49 14.07 -1.60 -8.67
N ARG A 50 14.64 -2.25 -7.64
CA ARG A 50 14.49 -3.67 -7.39
C ARG A 50 13.03 -4.07 -7.16
N LEU A 51 12.26 -3.30 -6.37
CA LEU A 51 10.83 -3.54 -6.16
C LEU A 51 10.05 -3.50 -7.48
N PHE A 52 10.33 -2.54 -8.35
CA PHE A 52 9.72 -2.47 -9.69
C PHE A 52 10.14 -3.66 -10.57
N ALA A 53 11.43 -4.03 -10.55
CA ALA A 53 11.97 -5.14 -11.33
C ALA A 53 11.31 -6.46 -10.92
N MET A 54 11.20 -6.77 -9.60
CA MET A 54 10.53 -7.98 -9.10
C MET A 54 9.13 -8.17 -9.68
N LYS A 55 8.43 -7.09 -10.00
CA LYS A 55 7.07 -7.09 -10.54
C LYS A 55 7.01 -6.94 -12.05
N ARG A 56 8.14 -6.73 -12.74
CA ARG A 56 8.17 -6.27 -14.14
C ARG A 56 7.26 -5.08 -14.37
N ARG A 57 7.23 -4.14 -13.40
CA ARG A 57 6.36 -2.96 -13.40
C ARG A 57 7.11 -1.77 -13.99
N PRO A 58 6.48 -0.99 -14.90
CA PRO A 58 7.06 0.27 -15.37
C PRO A 58 7.29 1.25 -14.21
N VAL A 59 8.49 1.86 -14.17
CA VAL A 59 8.93 2.76 -13.07
C VAL A 59 8.17 4.09 -13.02
N GLU A 60 7.52 4.46 -14.11
CA GLU A 60 6.71 5.68 -14.23
C GLU A 60 5.40 5.60 -13.43
N ARG A 61 5.00 4.38 -13.04
CA ARG A 61 3.78 4.19 -12.26
C ARG A 61 4.03 4.39 -10.78
N ASN A 62 3.44 5.45 -10.23
CA ASN A 62 3.46 5.70 -8.79
C ASN A 62 2.99 4.50 -7.97
N LEU A 63 3.67 4.28 -6.84
CA LEU A 63 3.26 3.28 -5.86
C LEU A 63 2.24 3.89 -4.91
N PRO A 64 1.18 3.15 -4.54
CA PRO A 64 0.29 3.53 -3.44
C PRO A 64 1.06 3.61 -2.12
N ILE A 65 0.49 4.37 -1.19
CA ILE A 65 1.05 4.58 0.15
C ILE A 65 0.07 4.01 1.17
N LEU A 66 0.54 3.09 2.00
CA LEU A 66 -0.19 2.69 3.19
C LEU A 66 0.18 3.61 4.35
N VAL A 67 -0.83 3.96 5.14
CA VAL A 67 -0.73 4.86 6.30
C VAL A 67 -1.54 4.30 7.47
N SER A 68 -1.22 4.70 8.69
CA SER A 68 -1.92 4.22 9.89
C SER A 68 -3.19 5.03 10.19
N SER A 69 -3.32 6.24 9.67
CA SER A 69 -4.39 7.15 10.03
C SER A 69 -4.67 8.23 8.99
N THR A 70 -5.82 8.89 9.09
CA THR A 70 -6.15 10.09 8.30
C THR A 70 -5.18 11.25 8.58
N ARG A 71 -4.60 11.32 9.79
CA ARG A 71 -3.59 12.31 10.13
C ARG A 71 -2.34 12.16 9.25
N ASP A 72 -1.93 10.93 8.98
CA ASP A 72 -0.78 10.64 8.11
C ASP A 72 -1.08 11.06 6.67
N ILE A 73 -2.31 10.85 6.19
CA ILE A 73 -2.75 11.32 4.86
C ILE A 73 -2.55 12.84 4.74
N ILE A 74 -2.98 13.59 5.75
CA ILE A 74 -2.79 15.05 5.80
C ILE A 74 -1.29 15.40 5.86
N GLY A 75 -0.50 14.63 6.61
CA GLY A 75 0.95 14.79 6.73
C GLY A 75 1.71 14.60 5.41
N LEU A 76 1.15 13.83 4.48
CA LEU A 76 1.68 13.69 3.11
C LEU A 76 1.42 14.92 2.22
N GLY A 77 0.71 15.93 2.70
CA GLY A 77 0.26 17.06 1.88
C GLY A 77 -0.91 16.72 0.97
N ALA A 78 -1.58 15.58 1.20
CA ALA A 78 -2.73 15.18 0.39
C ALA A 78 -3.96 16.06 0.69
N VAL A 79 -4.66 16.46 -0.37
CA VAL A 79 -5.84 17.33 -0.29
C VAL A 79 -7.09 16.49 -0.06
N LEU A 80 -7.56 16.46 1.19
CA LEU A 80 -8.78 15.76 1.58
C LEU A 80 -10.01 16.61 1.23
N ASN A 81 -10.57 16.41 0.04
CA ASN A 81 -11.85 17.00 -0.36
C ASN A 81 -13.05 16.24 0.27
N GLU A 82 -14.26 16.78 0.11
CA GLU A 82 -15.46 16.20 0.74
C GLU A 82 -15.77 14.76 0.29
N PRO A 83 -15.72 14.42 -1.02
CA PRO A 83 -15.88 13.02 -1.45
C PRO A 83 -14.90 12.07 -0.79
N ALA A 84 -13.62 12.43 -0.71
CA ALA A 84 -12.60 11.61 -0.08
C ALA A 84 -12.87 11.40 1.43
N ARG A 85 -13.30 12.45 2.14
CA ARG A 85 -13.66 12.36 3.57
C ARG A 85 -14.81 11.38 3.80
N ARG A 86 -15.87 11.46 2.98
CA ARG A 86 -17.04 10.55 3.06
C ARG A 86 -16.62 9.10 2.80
N LEU A 87 -15.82 8.85 1.77
CA LEU A 87 -15.34 7.52 1.42
C LEU A 87 -14.42 6.93 2.50
N LEU A 88 -13.47 7.72 3.00
CA LEU A 88 -12.58 7.27 4.09
C LEU A 88 -13.37 7.00 5.38
N ALA A 89 -14.36 7.82 5.72
CA ALA A 89 -15.19 7.58 6.90
C ALA A 89 -16.03 6.30 6.77
N ALA A 90 -16.45 5.93 5.56
CA ALA A 90 -17.28 4.75 5.30
C ALA A 90 -16.46 3.45 5.19
N PHE A 91 -15.23 3.50 4.66
CA PHE A 91 -14.49 2.31 4.24
C PHE A 91 -13.05 2.22 4.77
N SER A 92 -12.67 3.08 5.73
CA SER A 92 -11.33 3.02 6.34
C SER A 92 -11.40 2.96 7.87
N PRO A 93 -10.56 2.12 8.52
CA PRO A 93 -9.60 1.18 7.92
C PRO A 93 -10.29 0.11 7.06
N GLY A 94 -9.69 -0.24 5.90
CA GLY A 94 -10.31 -1.23 5.03
C GLY A 94 -9.79 -1.29 3.60
N PRO A 95 -10.54 -1.99 2.72
CA PRO A 95 -10.11 -2.31 1.36
C PRO A 95 -10.40 -1.19 0.36
N LEU A 96 -10.22 0.07 0.76
CA LEU A 96 -10.37 1.24 -0.10
C LEU A 96 -9.04 1.97 -0.26
N THR A 97 -8.66 2.27 -1.49
CA THR A 97 -7.57 3.19 -1.84
C THR A 97 -8.19 4.44 -2.47
N VAL A 98 -7.82 5.62 -2.01
CA VAL A 98 -8.23 6.88 -2.62
C VAL A 98 -7.03 7.59 -3.25
N ALA A 99 -7.17 8.03 -4.49
CA ALA A 99 -6.20 8.93 -5.12
C ALA A 99 -6.61 10.38 -4.85
N LEU A 100 -5.66 11.16 -4.34
CA LEU A 100 -5.83 12.52 -3.85
C LEU A 100 -4.81 13.44 -4.50
N GLY A 101 -5.21 14.68 -4.80
CA GLY A 101 -4.27 15.72 -5.20
C GLY A 101 -3.25 16.03 -4.08
N LEU A 102 -2.07 16.51 -4.46
CA LEU A 102 -1.01 16.89 -3.54
C LEU A 102 -0.80 18.41 -3.53
N ASP A 103 -0.78 18.99 -2.34
CA ASP A 103 -0.24 20.33 -2.10
C ASP A 103 1.29 20.24 -2.00
N GLN A 104 1.99 20.64 -3.06
CA GLN A 104 3.45 20.55 -3.15
C GLN A 104 4.18 21.40 -2.10
N ALA A 105 3.55 22.44 -1.56
CA ALA A 105 4.13 23.25 -0.48
C ALA A 105 4.16 22.52 0.87
N ARG A 106 3.32 21.48 1.03
CA ARG A 106 3.18 20.70 2.27
C ARG A 106 3.69 19.26 2.11
N ALA A 107 3.83 18.79 0.89
CA ALA A 107 4.26 17.43 0.61
C ALA A 107 5.73 17.22 1.01
N PRO A 108 6.09 16.06 1.58
CA PRO A 108 7.49 15.73 1.85
C PRO A 108 8.29 15.61 0.55
N SER A 109 9.59 15.87 0.62
CA SER A 109 10.48 15.94 -0.55
C SER A 109 10.47 14.68 -1.43
N TRP A 110 10.26 13.50 -0.85
CA TRP A 110 10.18 12.24 -1.61
C TRP A 110 8.89 12.11 -2.46
N LEU A 111 7.92 13.04 -2.30
CA LEU A 111 6.74 13.18 -3.16
C LEU A 111 6.88 14.35 -4.15
N ALA A 112 8.03 15.03 -4.19
CA ALA A 112 8.24 16.16 -5.09
C ALA A 112 7.94 15.78 -6.55
N GLY A 113 7.23 16.66 -7.26
CA GLY A 113 6.84 16.47 -8.65
C GLY A 113 5.64 15.55 -8.88
N ARG A 114 5.10 14.89 -7.86
CA ARG A 114 3.85 14.13 -7.99
C ARG A 114 2.66 15.08 -7.89
N VAL A 115 1.70 14.92 -8.78
CA VAL A 115 0.45 15.70 -8.76
C VAL A 115 -0.62 15.06 -7.90
N GLU A 116 -0.51 13.74 -7.69
CA GLU A 116 -1.46 12.95 -6.89
C GLU A 116 -0.78 11.81 -6.14
N VAL A 117 -1.47 11.28 -5.15
CA VAL A 117 -1.05 10.13 -4.36
C VAL A 117 -2.22 9.21 -4.08
N GLY A 118 -2.03 7.91 -4.30
CA GLY A 118 -2.97 6.88 -3.85
C GLY A 118 -2.66 6.50 -2.40
N VAL A 119 -3.62 6.62 -1.49
CA VAL A 119 -3.46 6.32 -0.07
C VAL A 119 -4.48 5.30 0.42
N ARG A 120 -4.10 4.47 1.39
CA ARG A 120 -4.98 3.51 2.05
C ARG A 120 -4.61 3.34 3.52
N ILE A 121 -5.61 3.19 4.37
CA ILE A 121 -5.48 2.74 5.77
C ILE A 121 -5.96 1.28 5.79
N PRO A 122 -5.07 0.29 5.94
CA PRO A 122 -5.47 -1.12 5.91
C PRO A 122 -6.24 -1.53 7.18
N ALA A 123 -7.11 -2.55 7.08
CA ALA A 123 -7.81 -3.13 8.23
C ALA A 123 -7.06 -4.37 8.75
N ASP A 124 -5.80 -4.22 9.06
CA ASP A 124 -4.92 -5.26 9.58
C ASP A 124 -4.10 -4.67 10.73
N GLU A 125 -4.35 -5.13 11.96
CA GLU A 125 -3.79 -4.49 13.16
C GLU A 125 -2.27 -4.60 13.22
N SER A 126 -1.68 -5.75 12.88
CA SER A 126 -0.21 -5.88 12.87
C SER A 126 0.44 -4.96 11.84
N LEU A 127 -0.20 -4.80 10.66
CA LEU A 127 0.27 -3.85 9.66
C LEU A 127 0.09 -2.39 10.11
N LEU A 128 -0.99 -2.09 10.85
CA LEU A 128 -1.18 -0.77 11.45
C LEU A 128 -0.14 -0.47 12.52
N GLU A 129 0.26 -1.46 13.35
CA GLU A 129 1.36 -1.32 14.31
C GLU A 129 2.68 -0.99 13.61
N ILE A 130 3.03 -1.72 12.55
CA ILE A 130 4.19 -1.44 11.72
C ILE A 130 4.15 -0.01 11.17
N LEU A 131 3.00 0.40 10.60
CA LEU A 131 2.82 1.75 10.05
C LEU A 131 2.89 2.86 11.10
N ARG A 132 2.47 2.61 12.34
CA ARG A 132 2.63 3.57 13.46
C ARG A 132 4.11 3.82 13.80
N VAL A 133 4.96 2.80 13.64
CA VAL A 133 6.41 2.86 13.97
C VAL A 133 7.24 3.36 12.78
N THR A 134 6.93 2.92 11.56
CA THR A 134 7.67 3.30 10.35
C THR A 134 7.22 4.63 9.78
N GLY A 135 5.98 5.05 10.01
CA GLY A 135 5.28 6.02 9.21
C GLY A 135 4.78 5.43 7.88
N PRO A 136 4.45 6.28 6.89
CA PRO A 136 3.95 5.86 5.58
C PRO A 136 4.89 4.91 4.86
N LEU A 137 4.35 3.87 4.21
CA LEU A 137 5.10 2.90 3.41
C LEU A 137 4.63 2.90 1.96
N LEU A 138 5.57 2.79 1.02
CA LEU A 138 5.29 2.48 -0.38
C LEU A 138 4.91 1.00 -0.46
N VAL A 139 3.69 0.68 -0.87
CA VAL A 139 3.22 -0.72 -0.93
C VAL A 139 2.50 -0.97 -2.24
N THR A 140 2.83 -2.08 -2.88
CA THR A 140 2.15 -2.55 -4.10
C THR A 140 1.77 -4.01 -3.95
N SER A 141 0.68 -4.45 -4.59
CA SER A 141 0.29 -5.88 -4.61
C SER A 141 1.46 -6.76 -5.06
N ALA A 142 1.63 -7.93 -4.45
CA ALA A 142 2.76 -8.83 -4.71
C ALA A 142 2.45 -9.80 -5.87
N ASN A 143 2.35 -9.26 -7.09
CA ASN A 143 2.09 -9.99 -8.34
C ASN A 143 2.94 -9.43 -9.47
N LEU A 144 3.14 -10.17 -10.53
CA LEU A 144 3.64 -9.60 -11.77
C LEU A 144 2.65 -8.57 -12.31
N HIS A 145 3.15 -7.54 -12.99
CA HIS A 145 2.33 -6.44 -13.49
C HIS A 145 1.14 -6.95 -14.32
N ALA A 146 -0.07 -6.43 -14.02
CA ALA A 146 -1.33 -6.79 -14.66
C ALA A 146 -1.80 -8.25 -14.46
N GLN A 147 -1.19 -9.03 -13.55
CA GLN A 147 -1.65 -10.37 -13.19
C GLN A 147 -2.41 -10.34 -11.85
N ALA A 148 -3.13 -11.42 -11.53
CA ALA A 148 -3.72 -11.61 -10.21
C ALA A 148 -2.63 -11.80 -9.14
N THR A 149 -2.91 -11.38 -7.91
CA THR A 149 -2.00 -11.62 -6.78
C THR A 149 -2.24 -13.05 -6.27
N PRO A 150 -1.18 -13.87 -6.13
CA PRO A 150 -1.31 -15.19 -5.52
C PRO A 150 -1.73 -15.11 -4.06
N GLU A 151 -2.34 -16.18 -3.55
CA GLU A 151 -2.98 -16.23 -2.23
C GLU A 151 -2.05 -16.52 -1.05
N SER A 152 -0.83 -16.98 -1.28
CA SER A 152 0.13 -17.35 -0.22
C SER A 152 1.52 -16.78 -0.50
N ALA A 153 2.33 -16.61 0.55
CA ALA A 153 3.70 -16.15 0.44
C ALA A 153 4.54 -17.04 -0.50
N GLY A 154 4.44 -18.35 -0.39
CA GLY A 154 5.15 -19.29 -1.27
C GLY A 154 4.75 -19.15 -2.73
N SER A 155 3.45 -19.00 -3.02
CA SER A 155 2.97 -18.78 -4.40
C SER A 155 3.41 -17.42 -4.95
N VAL A 156 3.45 -16.37 -4.10
CA VAL A 156 3.99 -15.06 -4.49
C VAL A 156 5.45 -15.16 -4.87
N LEU A 157 6.29 -15.79 -4.04
CA LEU A 157 7.73 -15.96 -4.32
C LEU A 157 8.00 -16.72 -5.61
N SER A 158 7.14 -17.67 -5.96
CA SER A 158 7.29 -18.47 -7.20
C SER A 158 7.04 -17.69 -8.49
N VAL A 159 6.33 -16.55 -8.42
CA VAL A 159 5.98 -15.76 -9.62
C VAL A 159 6.77 -14.46 -9.74
N LEU A 160 7.34 -13.92 -8.64
CA LEU A 160 8.11 -12.70 -8.66
C LEU A 160 9.45 -12.89 -9.40
N ASP A 161 9.91 -11.83 -10.06
CA ASP A 161 11.23 -11.78 -10.71
C ASP A 161 12.29 -11.25 -9.72
N GLY A 162 12.64 -12.09 -8.74
CA GLY A 162 13.55 -11.75 -7.65
C GLY A 162 12.91 -11.93 -6.26
N GLU A 163 13.71 -11.73 -5.23
CA GLU A 163 13.32 -12.03 -3.85
C GLU A 163 13.27 -10.78 -2.98
N PRO A 164 12.25 -10.63 -2.10
CA PRO A 164 12.25 -9.65 -1.02
C PRO A 164 13.32 -10.02 0.03
N ASP A 165 13.74 -9.05 0.84
CA ASP A 165 14.73 -9.25 1.89
C ASP A 165 14.12 -9.97 3.10
N LEU A 166 12.83 -9.69 3.38
CA LEU A 166 12.06 -10.33 4.44
C LEU A 166 10.69 -10.75 3.90
N VAL A 167 10.26 -11.93 4.28
CA VAL A 167 8.95 -12.50 3.95
C VAL A 167 8.17 -12.71 5.24
N VAL A 168 7.03 -12.06 5.37
CA VAL A 168 6.08 -12.32 6.46
C VAL A 168 5.00 -13.27 5.93
N ASP A 169 5.03 -14.52 6.39
CA ASP A 169 4.06 -15.53 5.98
C ASP A 169 2.80 -15.45 6.85
N GLY A 170 1.72 -14.94 6.28
CA GLY A 170 0.40 -14.84 6.90
C GLY A 170 -0.56 -15.94 6.49
N GLY A 171 -0.06 -17.01 5.86
CA GLY A 171 -0.93 -18.05 5.31
C GLY A 171 -1.71 -17.58 4.08
N VAL A 172 -2.88 -18.18 3.86
CA VAL A 172 -3.75 -17.83 2.73
C VAL A 172 -4.40 -16.47 2.94
N ARG A 173 -4.32 -15.61 1.92
CA ARG A 173 -4.95 -14.28 1.87
C ARG A 173 -5.91 -14.18 0.69
N PRO A 174 -6.89 -13.26 0.73
CA PRO A 174 -7.74 -12.98 -0.43
C PRO A 174 -6.90 -12.57 -1.65
N THR A 175 -7.47 -12.72 -2.83
CA THR A 175 -6.84 -12.37 -4.12
C THR A 175 -7.45 -11.13 -4.77
N VAL A 176 -8.52 -10.58 -4.16
CA VAL A 176 -9.20 -9.37 -4.64
C VAL A 176 -8.54 -8.14 -4.03
N PRO A 177 -8.00 -7.22 -4.83
CA PRO A 177 -7.34 -6.02 -4.34
C PRO A 177 -8.35 -5.00 -3.79
N SER A 178 -7.83 -3.93 -3.16
CA SER A 178 -8.64 -2.78 -2.75
C SER A 178 -9.30 -2.10 -3.95
N THR A 179 -10.48 -1.55 -3.75
CA THR A 179 -11.11 -0.64 -4.72
C THR A 179 -10.34 0.68 -4.75
N LEU A 180 -10.08 1.20 -5.96
CA LEU A 180 -9.39 2.47 -6.17
C LEU A 180 -10.37 3.52 -6.69
N VAL A 181 -10.53 4.61 -5.94
CA VAL A 181 -11.35 5.75 -6.32
C VAL A 181 -10.46 6.99 -6.47
N ASN A 182 -10.49 7.60 -7.64
CA ASN A 182 -9.79 8.86 -7.89
C ASN A 182 -10.68 10.03 -7.47
N CYS A 183 -10.37 10.59 -6.29
CA CYS A 183 -11.03 11.76 -5.73
C CYS A 183 -10.35 13.08 -6.13
N ASN A 184 -9.25 13.03 -6.88
CA ASN A 184 -8.63 14.22 -7.47
C ASN A 184 -9.40 14.70 -8.72
N LEU A 185 -10.27 13.86 -9.26
CA LEU A 185 -11.19 14.16 -10.35
C LEU A 185 -12.54 14.67 -9.84
N SER A 186 -13.25 15.46 -10.65
CA SER A 186 -14.59 15.93 -10.33
C SER A 186 -15.55 15.68 -11.53
N PRO A 187 -16.52 14.76 -11.40
CA PRO A 187 -16.81 13.91 -10.24
C PRO A 187 -15.72 12.87 -9.99
N PRO A 188 -15.67 12.26 -8.77
CA PRO A 188 -14.77 11.15 -8.48
C PRO A 188 -15.02 9.95 -9.39
N VAL A 189 -13.93 9.20 -9.70
CA VAL A 189 -13.99 8.07 -10.64
C VAL A 189 -13.49 6.80 -9.98
N VAL A 190 -14.25 5.71 -10.07
CA VAL A 190 -13.78 4.37 -9.70
C VAL A 190 -12.85 3.86 -10.80
N GLU A 191 -11.53 3.93 -10.57
CA GLU A 191 -10.51 3.50 -11.54
C GLU A 191 -10.28 1.98 -11.53
N ARG A 192 -10.53 1.36 -10.38
CA ARG A 192 -10.47 -0.10 -10.23
C ARG A 192 -11.50 -0.54 -9.20
N GLU A 193 -12.39 -1.41 -9.59
CA GLU A 193 -13.26 -2.12 -8.67
C GLU A 193 -12.48 -3.27 -8.01
N GLY A 194 -12.66 -3.42 -6.70
CA GLY A 194 -12.03 -4.43 -5.88
C GLY A 194 -13.02 -4.94 -4.83
N VAL A 195 -12.56 -5.10 -3.58
CA VAL A 195 -13.42 -5.63 -2.49
C VAL A 195 -14.65 -4.77 -2.22
N VAL A 196 -14.54 -3.44 -2.30
CA VAL A 196 -15.71 -2.55 -2.16
C VAL A 196 -16.38 -2.41 -3.52
N PRO A 197 -17.63 -2.86 -3.70
CA PRO A 197 -18.32 -2.78 -4.99
C PRO A 197 -18.64 -1.32 -5.37
N ARG A 198 -18.71 -1.07 -6.66
CA ARG A 198 -18.99 0.26 -7.24
C ARG A 198 -20.26 0.89 -6.66
N GLU A 199 -21.32 0.12 -6.52
CA GLU A 199 -22.60 0.59 -6.00
C GLU A 199 -22.49 1.11 -4.57
N ALA A 200 -21.61 0.51 -3.75
CA ALA A 200 -21.37 0.98 -2.38
C ALA A 200 -20.62 2.32 -2.38
N ILE A 201 -19.67 2.51 -3.31
CA ILE A 201 -18.97 3.79 -3.52
C ILE A 201 -19.96 4.87 -3.96
N GLU A 202 -20.77 4.59 -4.98
CA GLU A 202 -21.76 5.53 -5.53
C GLU A 202 -22.80 5.93 -4.47
N LYS A 203 -23.25 4.99 -3.64
CA LYS A 203 -24.19 5.27 -2.53
C LYS A 203 -23.59 6.24 -1.50
N VAL A 204 -22.29 6.18 -1.24
CA VAL A 204 -21.62 7.10 -0.31
C VAL A 204 -21.41 8.47 -0.95
N LEU A 205 -21.18 8.52 -2.25
CA LEU A 205 -20.94 9.78 -2.97
C LEU A 205 -22.23 10.58 -3.22
N GLY A 206 -23.38 9.91 -3.35
CA GLY A 206 -24.71 10.52 -3.49
C GLY A 206 -25.12 10.64 -4.90
#